data_7b284c30fc206d426dea12a1a74c972a
#
_entry.id   7b284c30fc206d426dea12a1a74c972a
#
_cell.length_a   1.000
_cell.length_b   1.000
_cell.length_c   1.000
_cell.angle_alpha   90.00
_cell.angle_beta   90.00
_cell.angle_gamma   90.00
#
_symmetry.space_group_name_H-M   'P 1'
#
loop_
_entity.id
_entity.type
_entity.pdbx_description
1 polymer ?
#
loop_
_entity_poly.entity_id
_entity_poly.type
_entity_poly.pdbx_seq_one_letter_code
_entity_poly.pdbx_strand_id
1 'polypeptide(L)'
;MRGTRKRYSAAFKARVALEAAKQTRTLAELSGAFQVHSVQISQWKKQLLDGIESLFRDGRRRDHDESQAIQAELYEQIGRLKMELEWLKKKVARFD
;
A
#
# COMPACT_ATOMS: atom_id res chain seq x y z
N MET A 1 6.67 -13.77 25.73
CA MET A 1 6.27 -13.41 25.64
C MET A 1 5.78 -13.24 25.32
N ARG A 2 5.55 -13.20 25.18
CA ARG A 2 5.04 -13.04 25.02
C ARG A 2 4.66 -12.39 24.73
N GLY A 3 4.90 -12.45 24.85
CA GLY A 3 4.09 -11.89 24.71
C GLY A 3 3.71 -10.83 24.20
N THR A 4 4.18 -10.35 23.88
CA THR A 4 3.93 -9.17 23.53
C THR A 4 3.58 -9.17 22.15
N ARG A 5 2.47 -9.55 21.81
CA ARG A 5 2.06 -9.43 20.59
C ARG A 5 1.83 -8.03 20.38
N LYS A 6 2.44 -7.35 19.54
CA LYS A 6 2.18 -5.99 19.24
C LYS A 6 0.91 -5.90 18.47
N ARG A 7 0.11 -4.94 18.85
CA ARG A 7 -1.09 -4.72 18.14
C ARG A 7 -0.93 -3.51 17.34
N TYR A 8 -1.25 -3.53 16.08
CA TYR A 8 -1.12 -2.39 15.19
C TYR A 8 -2.50 -1.85 14.83
N SER A 9 -2.65 -0.56 14.81
CA SER A 9 -3.92 0.04 14.44
C SER A 9 -4.18 -0.17 12.96
N ALA A 10 -5.42 -0.08 12.58
CA ALA A 10 -5.79 -0.24 11.19
C ALA A 10 -5.12 0.83 10.34
N ALA A 11 -5.05 2.03 10.88
CA ALA A 11 -4.42 3.13 10.15
C ALA A 11 -2.94 2.87 9.91
N PHE A 12 -2.26 2.33 10.91
CA PHE A 12 -0.85 2.03 10.78
C PHE A 12 -0.63 0.92 9.74
N LYS A 13 -1.43 -0.12 9.80
CA LYS A 13 -1.31 -1.21 8.85
C LYS A 13 -1.55 -0.72 7.43
N ALA A 14 -2.54 0.12 7.28
CA ALA A 14 -2.88 0.66 5.96
C ALA A 14 -1.72 1.49 5.41
N ARG A 15 -1.11 2.27 6.28
CA ARG A 15 -0.01 3.09 5.87
C ARG A 15 1.19 2.28 5.43
N VAL A 16 1.53 1.27 6.21
CA VAL A 16 2.65 0.40 5.87
C VAL A 16 2.36 -0.35 4.58
N ALA A 17 1.13 -0.84 4.44
CA ALA A 17 0.75 -1.56 3.25
C ALA A 17 0.85 -0.67 2.01
N LEU A 18 0.45 0.57 2.15
CA LEU A 18 0.51 1.51 1.06
C LEU A 18 1.97 1.79 0.66
N GLU A 19 2.83 1.95 1.66
CA GLU A 19 4.24 2.15 1.38
C GLU A 19 4.81 0.97 0.62
N ALA A 20 4.41 -0.23 1.00
CA ALA A 20 4.87 -1.42 0.31
C ALA A 20 4.34 -1.48 -1.12
N ALA A 21 3.11 -1.03 -1.31
CA ALA A 21 2.50 -1.05 -2.63
C ALA A 21 3.15 -0.08 -3.59
N LYS A 22 3.76 0.99 -3.07
CA LYS A 22 4.42 1.97 -3.91
C LYS A 22 5.67 1.38 -4.55
N GLN A 23 6.24 0.36 -3.95
CA GLN A 23 7.43 -0.27 -4.46
C GLN A 23 8.63 0.68 -4.59
N THR A 24 8.71 1.65 -3.73
CA THR A 24 9.84 2.56 -3.73
C THR A 24 10.93 2.08 -2.79
N ARG A 25 10.58 1.15 -1.90
CA ARG A 25 11.53 0.61 -0.94
C ARG A 25 11.36 -0.89 -0.86
N THR A 26 12.39 -1.57 -0.49
CA THR A 26 12.32 -3.03 -0.36
C THR A 26 11.61 -3.38 0.94
N LEU A 27 11.19 -4.62 1.03
CA LEU A 27 10.55 -5.09 2.24
C LEU A 27 11.51 -5.01 3.42
N ALA A 28 12.77 -5.25 3.18
CA ALA A 28 13.76 -5.16 4.25
C ALA A 28 13.86 -3.73 4.75
N GLU A 29 13.85 -2.77 3.85
CA GLU A 29 13.92 -1.37 4.23
C GLU A 29 12.69 -0.95 5.02
N LEU A 30 11.53 -1.40 4.57
CA LEU A 30 10.30 -1.07 5.26
C LEU A 30 10.25 -1.73 6.63
N SER A 31 10.74 -2.95 6.70
CA SER A 31 10.78 -3.67 7.96
C SER A 31 11.61 -2.89 8.97
N GLY A 32 12.75 -2.38 8.54
CA GLY A 32 13.59 -1.58 9.42
C GLY A 32 12.95 -0.26 9.80
N ALA A 33 12.35 0.39 8.82
CA ALA A 33 11.77 1.70 9.06
C ALA A 33 10.56 1.67 9.99
N PHE A 34 9.70 0.66 9.82
CA PHE A 34 8.49 0.59 10.62
C PHE A 34 8.55 -0.40 11.76
N GLN A 35 9.64 -1.13 11.86
CA GLN A 35 9.81 -2.11 12.93
C GLN A 35 8.72 -3.19 12.85
N VAL A 36 8.48 -3.66 11.66
CA VAL A 36 7.50 -4.70 11.41
C VAL A 36 8.17 -5.79 10.59
N HIS A 37 7.88 -7.03 10.91
CA HIS A 37 8.46 -8.15 10.21
C HIS A 37 8.05 -8.09 8.74
N SER A 38 8.97 -8.38 7.85
CA SER A 38 8.72 -8.28 6.42
C SER A 38 7.55 -9.16 5.95
N VAL A 39 7.38 -10.31 6.58
CA VAL A 39 6.27 -11.19 6.24
C VAL A 39 4.95 -10.51 6.54
N GLN A 40 4.90 -9.78 7.63
CA GLN A 40 3.71 -9.07 8.02
C GLN A 40 3.40 -7.96 7.01
N ILE A 41 4.42 -7.25 6.60
CA ILE A 41 4.25 -6.17 5.63
C ILE A 41 3.73 -6.74 4.31
N SER A 42 4.26 -7.87 3.91
CA SER A 42 3.86 -8.52 2.69
C SER A 42 2.39 -8.94 2.75
N GLN A 43 1.96 -9.44 3.90
CA GLN A 43 0.57 -9.82 4.09
C GLN A 43 -0.35 -8.62 4.05
N TRP A 44 0.07 -7.54 4.68
CA TRP A 44 -0.75 -6.33 4.67
C TRP A 44 -0.87 -5.74 3.27
N LYS A 45 0.22 -5.79 2.52
CA LYS A 45 0.20 -5.32 1.15
C LYS A 45 -0.80 -6.13 0.34
N LYS A 46 -0.76 -7.45 0.50
CA LYS A 46 -1.67 -8.31 -0.22
C LYS A 46 -3.11 -8.03 0.18
N GLN A 47 -3.35 -7.84 1.46
CA GLN A 47 -4.67 -7.51 1.95
C GLN A 47 -5.20 -6.22 1.32
N LEU A 48 -4.33 -5.23 1.24
CA LEU A 48 -4.71 -3.96 0.67
C LEU A 48 -5.10 -4.12 -0.79
N LEU A 49 -4.27 -4.80 -1.55
CA LEU A 49 -4.52 -4.96 -2.98
C LEU A 49 -5.76 -5.80 -3.25
N ASP A 50 -5.94 -6.85 -2.47
CA ASP A 50 -7.11 -7.71 -2.63
C ASP A 50 -8.38 -6.95 -2.25
N GLY A 51 -8.30 -6.14 -1.22
CA GLY A 51 -9.43 -5.37 -0.78
C GLY A 51 -9.88 -4.37 -1.81
N ILE A 52 -8.92 -3.69 -2.42
CA ILE A 52 -9.23 -2.71 -3.44
C ILE A 52 -9.90 -3.39 -4.63
N GLU A 53 -9.35 -4.50 -5.04
CA GLU A 53 -9.89 -5.22 -6.17
C GLU A 53 -11.31 -5.70 -5.89
N SER A 54 -11.54 -6.18 -4.70
CA SER A 54 -12.83 -6.65 -4.29
C SER A 54 -13.88 -5.57 -4.35
N LEU A 55 -13.52 -4.39 -3.94
CA LEU A 55 -14.43 -3.26 -3.96
C LEU A 55 -14.91 -2.96 -5.37
N PHE A 56 -14.00 -3.02 -6.32
CA PHE A 56 -14.37 -2.74 -7.68
C PHE A 56 -15.16 -3.89 -8.31
N ARG A 57 -14.79 -5.09 -7.96
CA ARG A 57 -15.41 -6.24 -8.54
C ARG A 57 -16.84 -6.43 -8.07
N ASP A 58 -17.10 -6.12 -6.85
CA ASP A 58 -18.34 -6.30 -6.26
C ASP A 58 -19.48 -5.58 -6.82
N GLY A 59 -19.34 -4.42 -7.18
CA GLY A 59 -20.40 -3.66 -7.74
C GLY A 59 -21.65 -3.49 -6.91
N ARG A 60 -21.60 -3.80 -5.66
CA ARG A 60 -22.69 -3.72 -4.90
C ARG A 60 -22.88 -2.44 -4.52
N ARG A 61 -23.81 -1.89 -4.37
CA ARG A 61 -23.97 -0.67 -4.19
C ARG A 61 -24.31 -0.03 -3.06
N ARG A 62 -24.58 -0.11 -2.09
CA ARG A 62 -24.90 0.55 -1.07
C ARG A 62 -24.04 1.62 -0.87
N ASP A 63 -23.57 2.38 -0.36
CA ASP A 63 -22.67 3.45 -0.13
C ASP A 63 -21.87 3.59 -1.32
N HIS A 64 -22.43 3.19 -2.40
CA HIS A 64 -21.72 3.12 -3.61
C HIS A 64 -21.01 4.38 -4.01
N ASP A 65 -21.64 5.50 -3.95
CA ASP A 65 -21.04 6.76 -4.37
C ASP A 65 -19.84 7.13 -3.53
N GLU A 66 -19.99 7.00 -2.26
CA GLU A 66 -18.93 7.34 -1.34
C GLU A 66 -17.77 6.39 -1.49
N SER A 67 -18.05 5.10 -1.58
CA SER A 67 -17.04 4.09 -1.76
C SER A 67 -16.30 4.28 -3.05
N GLN A 68 -17.00 4.61 -4.10
CA GLN A 68 -16.37 4.83 -5.38
C GLN A 68 -15.42 6.00 -5.35
N ALA A 69 -15.80 7.05 -4.67
CA ALA A 69 -14.95 8.22 -4.57
C ALA A 69 -13.63 7.88 -3.87
N ILE A 70 -13.73 7.13 -2.78
CA ILE A 70 -12.55 6.74 -2.03
C ILE A 70 -11.67 5.81 -2.85
N GLN A 71 -12.26 4.87 -3.53
CA GLN A 71 -11.51 3.95 -4.36
C GLN A 71 -10.80 4.67 -5.48
N ALA A 72 -11.50 5.58 -6.13
CA ALA A 72 -10.91 6.32 -7.23
C ALA A 72 -9.72 7.12 -6.75
N GLU A 73 -9.85 7.70 -5.60
CA GLU A 73 -8.77 8.48 -5.04
C GLU A 73 -7.55 7.61 -4.71
N LEU A 74 -7.80 6.45 -4.14
CA LEU A 74 -6.71 5.55 -3.81
C LEU A 74 -5.98 5.09 -5.06
N TYR A 75 -6.72 4.70 -6.07
CA TYR A 75 -6.11 4.26 -7.32
C TYR A 75 -5.36 5.39 -8.00
N GLU A 76 -5.91 6.57 -7.92
CA GLU A 76 -5.26 7.73 -8.51
C GLU A 76 -3.94 8.00 -7.82
N GLN A 77 -3.91 7.91 -6.50
CA GLN A 77 -2.70 8.11 -5.74
C GLN A 77 -1.64 7.08 -6.08
N ILE A 78 -2.04 5.83 -6.14
CA ILE A 78 -1.12 4.77 -6.48
C ILE A 78 -0.57 4.96 -7.90
N GLY A 79 -1.44 5.32 -8.82
CA GLY A 79 -1.03 5.53 -10.20
C GLY A 79 -0.07 6.69 -10.33
N ARG A 80 -0.37 7.76 -9.63
CA ARG A 80 0.48 8.94 -9.65
C ARG A 80 1.86 8.63 -9.09
N LEU A 81 1.89 7.91 -7.99
CA LEU A 81 3.17 7.55 -7.38
C LEU A 81 3.98 6.63 -8.28
N LYS A 82 3.30 5.74 -8.96
CA LYS A 82 3.98 4.86 -9.90
C LYS A 82 4.57 5.65 -11.05
N MET A 83 3.85 6.61 -11.54
CA MET A 83 4.33 7.44 -12.62
C MET A 83 5.53 8.27 -12.18
N GLU A 84 5.47 8.79 -10.98
CA GLU A 84 6.58 9.56 -10.45
C GLU A 84 7.82 8.68 -10.30
N LEU A 85 7.61 7.46 -9.86
CA LEU A 85 8.71 6.54 -9.71
C LEU A 85 9.36 6.23 -11.05
N GLU A 86 8.54 6.00 -12.06
CA GLU A 86 9.04 5.71 -13.39
C GLU A 86 9.84 6.89 -13.92
N TRP A 87 9.31 8.07 -13.71
CA TRP A 87 9.97 9.27 -14.16
C TRP A 87 11.32 9.44 -13.47
N LEU A 88 11.36 9.21 -12.17
CA LEU A 88 12.60 9.30 -11.41
C LEU A 88 13.62 8.26 -11.86
N LYS A 89 13.15 7.06 -12.14
CA LYS A 89 14.02 6.02 -12.62
C LYS A 89 14.69 6.42 -13.93
N LYS A 90 13.93 7.02 -14.80
CA LYS A 90 14.48 7.47 -16.06
C LYS A 90 15.50 8.56 -15.86
N LYS A 91 15.22 9.46 -14.94
CA LYS A 91 16.14 10.53 -14.66
C LYS A 91 17.45 10.01 -14.10
N VAL A 92 17.36 9.07 -13.19
CA VAL A 92 18.55 8.49 -12.60
C VAL A 92 19.37 7.79 -13.67
N ALA A 93 18.69 7.04 -14.53
CA ALA A 93 19.39 6.33 -15.58
C ALA A 93 20.14 7.28 -16.50
N ARG A 94 19.58 8.49 -16.67
CA ARG A 94 20.23 9.43 -17.50
C ARG A 94 21.49 9.96 -16.91
N PHE A 95 21.60 10.04 -15.64
CA PHE A 95 22.79 10.56 -14.99
C PHE A 95 23.84 9.48 -14.80
N ASP A 96 23.49 8.26 -14.97
CA ASP A 96 24.47 7.20 -14.87
C ASP A 96 25.16 7.04 -16.20
#